data_d913e2458ec82e3121ac6e18d26d21a0
#
_entry.id   d913e2458ec82e3121ac6e18d26d21a0
#
_cell.length_a   1.000
_cell.length_b   1.000
_cell.length_c   1.000
_cell.angle_alpha   90.00
_cell.angle_beta   90.00
_cell.angle_gamma   90.00
#
_symmetry.space_group_name_H-M   'P 1'
#
loop_
_entity.id
_entity.type
_entity.pdbx_description
1 polymer ?
#
loop_
_entity_poly.entity_id
_entity_poly.type
_entity_poly.pdbx_seq_one_letter_code
_entity_poly.pdbx_strand_id
1 'polypeptide(L)'
;NVIAGVVRGQFPYLEEHIAQKRAIYERYREGFKDLPVVMNPYDAENSEPNFWLSCMLIDPEAMCRQERGEQEALYITEPGKSCPTEILETLASYNAEGRPIWKPMHMQPIYRMNAFVTREGSGRARTNAYVRGGALGKDGKPLDVGMDIFQRGLCLPSDNKMTVEEQEKVIEIVKGCFK
;
A
#
# COMPACT_ATOMS: atom_id res chain seq x y z
N ASN A 1 -30.10 12.52 10.79
CA ASN A 1 -30.10 13.76 10.05
C ASN A 1 -28.82 14.59 10.17
N VAL A 2 -28.06 14.50 11.26
CA VAL A 2 -26.76 15.16 11.38
C VAL A 2 -25.80 14.64 10.30
N ILE A 3 -25.67 13.32 10.15
CA ILE A 3 -24.86 12.69 9.11
C ILE A 3 -25.28 13.15 7.70
N ALA A 4 -26.58 13.15 7.44
CA ALA A 4 -27.11 13.64 6.16
C ALA A 4 -26.81 15.12 5.92
N GLY A 5 -26.80 15.95 6.96
CA GLY A 5 -26.39 17.34 6.90
C GLY A 5 -24.92 17.51 6.53
N VAL A 6 -24.04 16.70 7.12
CA VAL A 6 -22.60 16.68 6.79
C VAL A 6 -22.39 16.28 5.33
N VAL A 7 -23.02 15.18 4.89
CA VAL A 7 -22.93 14.70 3.50
C VAL A 7 -23.41 15.80 2.53
N ARG A 8 -24.55 16.42 2.80
CA ARG A 8 -25.09 17.50 1.97
C ARG A 8 -24.13 18.70 1.89
N GLY A 9 -23.46 19.03 2.99
CA GLY A 9 -22.47 20.11 3.04
C GLY A 9 -21.20 19.81 2.25
N GLN A 10 -20.80 18.54 2.13
CA GLN A 10 -19.61 18.12 1.39
C GLN A 10 -19.87 17.82 -0.10
N PHE A 11 -21.08 17.45 -0.45
CA PHE A 11 -21.46 17.03 -1.78
C PHE A 11 -21.09 18.03 -2.91
N PRO A 12 -21.23 19.37 -2.74
CA PRO A 12 -20.82 20.34 -3.78
C PRO A 12 -19.32 20.31 -4.13
N TYR A 13 -18.48 19.77 -3.24
CA TYR A 13 -17.01 19.73 -3.42
C TYR A 13 -16.51 18.35 -3.88
N LEU A 14 -17.40 17.39 -4.10
CA LEU A 14 -17.03 16.00 -4.39
C LEU A 14 -16.13 15.88 -5.62
N GLU A 15 -16.54 16.48 -6.72
CA GLU A 15 -15.80 16.41 -8.00
C GLU A 15 -14.44 17.10 -7.90
N GLU A 16 -14.37 18.22 -7.19
CA GLU A 16 -13.11 18.90 -6.93
C GLU A 16 -12.16 18.01 -6.12
N HIS A 17 -12.65 17.37 -5.06
CA HIS A 17 -11.84 16.47 -4.25
C HIS A 17 -11.37 15.24 -5.02
N ILE A 18 -12.21 14.65 -5.90
CA ILE A 18 -11.80 13.56 -6.77
C ILE A 18 -10.70 14.00 -7.74
N ALA A 19 -10.84 15.18 -8.34
CA ALA A 19 -9.82 15.72 -9.23
C ALA A 19 -8.49 15.98 -8.52
N GLN A 20 -8.52 16.52 -7.29
CA GLN A 20 -7.32 16.70 -6.46
C GLN A 20 -6.66 15.36 -6.13
N LYS A 21 -7.43 14.35 -5.72
CA LYS A 21 -6.93 13.01 -5.43
C LYS A 21 -6.32 12.33 -6.66
N ARG A 22 -6.95 12.49 -7.81
CA ARG A 22 -6.40 12.01 -9.10
C ARG A 22 -5.06 12.67 -9.41
N ALA A 23 -4.96 13.98 -9.25
CA ALA A 23 -3.72 14.72 -9.50
C ALA A 23 -2.57 14.25 -8.57
N ILE A 24 -2.87 13.96 -7.29
CA ILE A 24 -1.91 13.39 -6.34
C ILE A 24 -1.44 12.01 -6.82
N TYR A 25 -2.36 11.14 -7.20
CA TYR A 25 -2.05 9.80 -7.69
C TYR A 25 -1.16 9.84 -8.94
N GLU A 26 -1.51 10.66 -9.93
CA GLU A 26 -0.75 10.79 -11.18
C GLU A 26 0.65 11.34 -10.94
N ARG A 27 0.83 12.29 -10.02
CA ARG A 27 2.14 12.82 -9.68
C ARG A 27 3.02 11.76 -9.02
N TYR A 28 2.49 10.93 -8.13
CA TYR A 28 3.22 9.79 -7.59
C TYR A 28 3.58 8.78 -8.66
N ARG A 29 2.63 8.43 -9.54
CA ARG A 29 2.86 7.50 -10.65
C ARG A 29 4.00 7.97 -11.56
N GLU A 30 4.00 9.26 -11.93
CA GLU A 30 5.10 9.84 -12.71
C GLU A 30 6.40 9.93 -11.92
N GLY A 31 6.31 10.33 -10.64
CA GLY A 31 7.48 10.47 -9.77
C GLY A 31 8.23 9.16 -9.53
N PHE A 32 7.53 8.03 -9.53
CA PHE A 32 8.13 6.71 -9.26
C PHE A 32 8.33 5.84 -10.50
N LYS A 33 8.11 6.35 -11.71
CA LYS A 33 8.18 5.57 -12.95
C LYS A 33 9.51 4.83 -13.17
N ASP A 34 10.60 5.34 -12.61
CA ASP A 34 11.94 4.76 -12.72
C ASP A 34 12.33 3.87 -11.53
N LEU A 35 11.43 3.69 -10.56
CA LEU A 35 11.63 2.81 -9.41
C LEU A 35 10.99 1.42 -9.67
N PRO A 36 11.49 0.38 -9.02
CA PRO A 36 10.90 -0.96 -9.07
C PRO A 36 9.64 -1.04 -8.20
N VAL A 37 8.65 -0.23 -8.52
CA VAL A 37 7.39 -0.14 -7.79
C VAL A 37 6.23 0.04 -8.77
N VAL A 38 5.03 -0.34 -8.32
CA VAL A 38 3.77 -0.17 -9.06
C VAL A 38 2.77 0.57 -8.18
N MET A 39 2.15 1.61 -8.73
CA MET A 39 1.00 2.25 -8.09
C MET A 39 -0.24 1.35 -8.22
N ASN A 40 -1.19 1.46 -7.28
CA ASN A 40 -2.45 0.70 -7.35
C ASN A 40 -3.09 0.85 -8.75
N PRO A 41 -3.20 -0.26 -9.51
CA PRO A 41 -3.75 -0.21 -10.86
C PRO A 41 -5.27 -0.03 -10.84
N TYR A 42 -5.82 0.55 -11.91
CA TYR A 42 -7.25 0.59 -12.16
C TYR A 42 -7.52 0.39 -13.66
N ASP A 43 -8.68 -0.13 -13.97
CA ASP A 43 -9.15 -0.28 -15.34
C ASP A 43 -9.79 1.04 -15.81
N ALA A 44 -9.05 1.81 -16.62
CA ALA A 44 -9.50 3.11 -17.09
C ALA A 44 -10.69 3.06 -18.04
N GLU A 45 -10.95 1.88 -18.68
CA GLU A 45 -12.06 1.71 -19.61
C GLU A 45 -13.37 1.33 -18.90
N ASN A 46 -13.27 0.57 -17.79
CA ASN A 46 -14.43 -0.02 -17.12
C ASN A 46 -14.59 0.43 -15.66
N SER A 47 -13.75 1.35 -15.17
CA SER A 47 -13.84 1.84 -13.80
C SER A 47 -13.56 3.33 -13.65
N GLU A 48 -14.23 3.94 -12.71
CA GLU A 48 -14.08 5.34 -12.31
C GLU A 48 -13.68 5.41 -10.81
N PRO A 49 -12.39 5.25 -10.48
CA PRO A 49 -11.94 5.33 -9.10
C PRO A 49 -11.97 6.76 -8.58
N ASN A 50 -12.28 6.91 -7.30
CA ASN A 50 -12.24 8.19 -6.61
C ASN A 50 -10.85 8.58 -6.10
N PHE A 51 -9.84 7.73 -6.32
CA PHE A 51 -8.45 7.92 -5.89
C PHE A 51 -8.28 8.22 -4.39
N TRP A 52 -9.16 7.67 -3.56
CA TRP A 52 -9.14 7.91 -2.11
C TRP A 52 -7.73 7.83 -1.51
N LEU A 53 -7.00 6.78 -1.85
CA LEU A 53 -5.62 6.58 -1.41
C LEU A 53 -4.71 6.27 -2.60
N SER A 54 -3.50 6.82 -2.55
CA SER A 54 -2.41 6.45 -3.44
C SER A 54 -1.60 5.34 -2.77
N CYS A 55 -1.73 4.12 -3.28
CA CYS A 55 -1.02 2.96 -2.77
C CYS A 55 0.11 2.55 -3.71
N MET A 56 1.21 2.08 -3.14
CA MET A 56 2.39 1.63 -3.86
C MET A 56 2.73 0.20 -3.45
N LEU A 57 3.11 -0.63 -4.42
CA LEU A 57 3.64 -1.98 -4.22
C LEU A 57 5.07 -2.02 -4.72
N ILE A 58 5.98 -2.53 -3.90
CA ILE A 58 7.37 -2.75 -4.27
C ILE A 58 7.47 -4.08 -5.03
N ASP A 59 8.25 -4.12 -6.10
CA ASP A 59 8.51 -5.36 -6.83
C ASP A 59 9.16 -6.41 -5.91
N PRO A 60 8.77 -7.69 -6.00
CA PRO A 60 9.29 -8.72 -5.12
C PRO A 60 10.82 -8.81 -5.09
N GLU A 61 11.47 -8.59 -6.25
CA GLU A 61 12.94 -8.65 -6.39
C GLU A 61 13.65 -7.43 -5.79
N ALA A 62 12.93 -6.31 -5.65
CA ALA A 62 13.41 -5.08 -5.04
C ALA A 62 13.08 -4.95 -3.55
N MET A 63 12.51 -5.99 -2.96
CA MET A 63 12.26 -6.04 -1.52
C MET A 63 13.54 -6.36 -0.78
N CYS A 64 13.93 -5.51 0.18
CA CYS A 64 14.88 -5.89 1.20
C CYS A 64 14.22 -6.83 2.22
N ARG A 65 15.05 -7.50 3.02
CA ARG A 65 14.55 -8.40 4.06
C ARG A 65 13.84 -7.60 5.15
N GLN A 66 12.57 -7.93 5.39
CA GLN A 66 11.81 -7.40 6.52
C GLN A 66 11.13 -8.52 7.30
N GLU A 67 10.87 -8.27 8.58
CA GLU A 67 10.11 -9.14 9.46
C GLU A 67 9.13 -8.27 10.27
N ARG A 68 7.84 -8.50 10.06
CA ARG A 68 6.77 -7.71 10.70
C ARG A 68 6.16 -8.53 11.82
N GLY A 69 6.57 -8.24 13.05
CA GLY A 69 6.02 -8.84 14.27
C GLY A 69 4.72 -8.18 14.73
N GLU A 70 4.21 -8.60 15.88
CA GLU A 70 3.02 -7.99 16.50
C GLU A 70 3.31 -6.64 17.13
N GLN A 71 4.51 -6.48 17.66
CA GLN A 71 4.92 -5.29 18.41
C GLN A 71 6.00 -4.50 17.70
N GLU A 72 6.77 -5.17 16.84
CA GLU A 72 7.96 -4.62 16.23
C GLU A 72 8.08 -5.07 14.78
N ALA A 73 8.59 -4.20 13.94
CA ALA A 73 8.98 -4.53 12.58
C ALA A 73 10.48 -4.30 12.43
N LEU A 74 11.18 -5.26 11.86
CA LEU A 74 12.62 -5.22 11.64
C LEU A 74 12.92 -5.35 10.15
N TYR A 75 13.96 -4.68 9.68
CA TYR A 75 14.42 -4.81 8.31
C TYR A 75 15.95 -4.67 8.24
N ILE A 76 16.51 -5.14 7.13
CA ILE A 76 17.94 -5.02 6.82
C ILE A 76 18.04 -4.23 5.54
N THR A 77 18.66 -3.07 5.60
CA THR A 77 18.92 -2.23 4.43
C THR A 77 19.82 -2.94 3.43
N GLU A 78 19.45 -2.90 2.15
CA GLU A 78 20.21 -3.44 1.03
C GLU A 78 20.26 -2.40 -0.10
N PRO A 79 21.43 -2.09 -0.69
CA PRO A 79 21.52 -1.14 -1.79
C PRO A 79 20.58 -1.49 -2.96
N GLY A 80 19.83 -0.51 -3.44
CA GLY A 80 18.86 -0.68 -4.53
C GLY A 80 17.56 -1.37 -4.15
N LYS A 81 17.38 -1.74 -2.87
CA LYS A 81 16.18 -2.39 -2.37
C LYS A 81 15.62 -1.65 -1.17
N SER A 82 14.31 -1.80 -0.97
CA SER A 82 13.63 -1.26 0.21
C SER A 82 12.46 -2.13 0.65
N CYS A 83 11.77 -1.74 1.70
CA CYS A 83 10.54 -2.38 2.16
C CYS A 83 9.55 -1.34 2.73
N PRO A 84 8.26 -1.69 2.85
CA PRO A 84 7.27 -0.78 3.44
C PRO A 84 7.65 -0.25 4.81
N THR A 85 8.29 -1.06 5.65
CA THR A 85 8.72 -0.64 7.00
C THR A 85 9.75 0.49 6.91
N GLU A 86 10.82 0.30 6.13
CA GLU A 86 11.86 1.32 5.94
C GLU A 86 11.30 2.63 5.40
N ILE A 87 10.47 2.55 4.35
CA ILE A 87 9.88 3.74 3.73
C ILE A 87 8.98 4.49 4.74
N LEU A 88 8.14 3.77 5.48
CA LEU A 88 7.25 4.39 6.46
C LEU A 88 8.01 5.06 7.61
N GLU A 89 9.07 4.42 8.12
CA GLU A 89 9.93 5.00 9.16
C GLU A 89 10.70 6.21 8.64
N THR A 90 11.22 6.13 7.41
CA THR A 90 11.91 7.26 6.79
C THR A 90 10.97 8.43 6.59
N LEU A 91 9.76 8.22 6.06
CA LEU A 91 8.74 9.27 5.94
C LEU A 91 8.41 9.89 7.29
N ALA A 92 8.22 9.06 8.32
CA ALA A 92 7.93 9.54 9.68
C ALA A 92 9.07 10.43 10.24
N SER A 93 10.33 10.13 9.92
CA SER A 93 11.47 10.96 10.33
C SER A 93 11.45 12.37 9.73
N TYR A 94 10.75 12.55 8.60
CA TYR A 94 10.51 13.85 7.95
C TYR A 94 9.13 14.43 8.28
N ASN A 95 8.45 13.90 9.31
CA ASN A 95 7.11 14.32 9.71
C ASN A 95 6.05 14.12 8.60
N ALA A 96 6.25 13.12 7.73
CA ALA A 96 5.30 12.72 6.70
C ALA A 96 4.68 11.36 7.08
N GLU A 97 3.35 11.27 7.07
CA GLU A 97 2.65 10.06 7.51
C GLU A 97 2.19 9.23 6.32
N GLY A 98 2.87 8.09 6.08
CA GLY A 98 2.36 6.97 5.30
C GLY A 98 1.69 5.93 6.18
N ARG A 99 0.99 4.97 5.58
CA ARG A 99 0.33 3.87 6.29
C ARG A 99 0.64 2.53 5.64
N PRO A 100 0.75 1.44 6.41
CA PRO A 100 0.77 0.11 5.80
C PRO A 100 -0.56 -0.17 5.11
N ILE A 101 -0.53 -1.00 4.06
CA ILE A 101 -1.75 -1.59 3.50
C ILE A 101 -2.46 -2.40 4.60
N TRP A 102 -3.79 -2.47 4.52
CA TRP A 102 -4.59 -3.21 5.50
C TRP A 102 -4.18 -4.67 5.58
N LYS A 103 -3.97 -5.13 6.81
CA LYS A 103 -3.72 -6.52 7.10
C LYS A 103 -4.98 -7.34 6.78
N PRO A 104 -4.91 -8.33 5.88
CA PRO A 104 -6.07 -9.15 5.52
C PRO A 104 -6.74 -9.82 6.71
N MET A 105 -8.05 -10.00 6.65
CA MET A 105 -8.83 -10.55 7.76
C MET A 105 -8.34 -11.93 8.20
N HIS A 106 -8.01 -12.81 7.26
CA HIS A 106 -7.49 -14.14 7.57
C HIS A 106 -6.12 -14.13 8.26
N MET A 107 -5.38 -13.03 8.19
CA MET A 107 -4.12 -12.82 8.92
C MET A 107 -4.34 -12.24 10.33
N GLN A 108 -5.56 -11.86 10.69
CA GLN A 108 -5.86 -11.38 12.04
C GLN A 108 -5.83 -12.54 13.04
N PRO A 109 -5.34 -12.34 14.28
CA PRO A 109 -5.20 -13.41 15.27
C PRO A 109 -6.47 -14.21 15.50
N ILE A 110 -7.62 -13.53 15.52
CA ILE A 110 -8.94 -14.17 15.77
C ILE A 110 -9.36 -15.15 14.66
N TYR A 111 -8.84 -15.01 13.44
CA TYR A 111 -9.21 -15.82 12.28
C TYR A 111 -8.17 -16.88 11.88
N ARG A 112 -7.09 -17.03 12.63
CA ARG A 112 -5.99 -17.98 12.32
C ARG A 112 -6.43 -19.42 12.11
N MET A 113 -7.50 -19.82 12.77
CA MET A 113 -8.00 -21.20 12.74
C MET A 113 -9.10 -21.42 11.71
N ASN A 114 -9.52 -20.37 11.01
CA ASN A 114 -10.58 -20.46 10.03
C ASN A 114 -10.06 -21.00 8.68
N ALA A 115 -10.96 -21.55 7.88
CA ALA A 115 -10.63 -21.97 6.53
C ALA A 115 -10.28 -20.75 5.64
N PHE A 116 -9.36 -20.97 4.72
CA PHE A 116 -8.97 -19.99 3.70
C PHE A 116 -9.03 -20.62 2.33
N VAL A 117 -9.68 -19.95 1.38
CA VAL A 117 -9.83 -20.42 0.00
C VAL A 117 -8.79 -19.72 -0.87
N THR A 118 -7.95 -20.50 -1.53
CA THR A 118 -7.01 -20.01 -2.54
C THR A 118 -7.52 -20.27 -3.94
N ARG A 119 -6.85 -19.74 -4.95
CA ARG A 119 -7.15 -20.05 -6.36
C ARG A 119 -6.98 -21.54 -6.72
N GLU A 120 -6.16 -22.27 -5.99
CA GLU A 120 -5.88 -23.70 -6.23
C GLU A 120 -6.72 -24.62 -5.33
N GLY A 121 -7.66 -24.09 -4.59
CA GLY A 121 -8.56 -24.84 -3.73
C GLY A 121 -8.62 -24.30 -2.31
N SER A 122 -9.36 -25.00 -1.45
CA SER A 122 -9.51 -24.65 -0.05
C SER A 122 -8.48 -25.36 0.83
N GLY A 123 -7.97 -24.65 1.79
CA GLY A 123 -7.09 -25.20 2.82
C GLY A 123 -7.39 -24.56 4.18
N ARG A 124 -6.74 -25.04 5.23
CA ARG A 124 -6.67 -24.24 6.45
C ARG A 124 -5.86 -22.99 6.15
N ALA A 125 -6.32 -21.86 6.65
CA ALA A 125 -5.51 -20.67 6.73
C ALA A 125 -4.25 -21.02 7.55
N ARG A 126 -3.18 -21.33 6.85
CA ARG A 126 -1.85 -21.43 7.47
C ARG A 126 -1.25 -20.06 7.71
N THR A 127 -2.11 -19.12 8.01
CA THR A 127 -1.75 -17.75 8.17
C THR A 127 -1.31 -17.50 9.59
N ASN A 128 -0.09 -17.89 9.84
CA ASN A 128 0.68 -17.08 10.75
C ASN A 128 0.88 -15.74 10.06
N ALA A 129 0.42 -14.65 10.65
CA ALA A 129 0.61 -13.28 10.15
C ALA A 129 2.10 -12.94 9.90
N TYR A 130 3.00 -13.80 10.33
CA TYR A 130 4.46 -13.67 10.36
C TYR A 130 5.17 -14.70 9.49
N VAL A 131 4.46 -15.49 8.68
CA VAL A 131 5.11 -16.41 7.74
C VAL A 131 5.76 -15.59 6.63
N ARG A 132 7.05 -15.78 6.46
CA ARG A 132 7.81 -15.21 5.35
C ARG A 132 7.33 -15.78 4.02
N GLY A 133 7.01 -14.91 3.11
CA GLY A 133 6.67 -15.25 1.74
C GLY A 133 5.39 -16.07 1.62
N GLY A 134 4.48 -15.64 0.79
CA GLY A 134 3.32 -16.43 0.43
C GLY A 134 3.74 -17.62 -0.44
N ALA A 135 3.02 -18.75 -0.31
CA ALA A 135 3.17 -19.83 -1.27
C ALA A 135 2.82 -19.32 -2.67
N LEU A 136 3.61 -19.73 -3.65
CA LEU A 136 3.33 -19.46 -5.06
C LEU A 136 2.49 -20.58 -5.64
N GLY A 137 1.56 -20.22 -6.52
CA GLY A 137 0.81 -21.14 -7.33
C GLY A 137 1.66 -21.75 -8.45
N LYS A 138 1.07 -22.68 -9.20
CA LYS A 138 1.72 -23.34 -10.34
C LYS A 138 2.08 -22.36 -11.47
N ASP A 139 1.41 -21.21 -11.51
CA ASP A 139 1.65 -20.11 -12.45
C ASP A 139 2.71 -19.10 -11.95
N GLY A 140 3.39 -19.39 -10.83
CA GLY A 140 4.38 -18.50 -10.22
C GLY A 140 3.80 -17.27 -9.51
N LYS A 141 2.47 -17.14 -9.43
CA LYS A 141 1.82 -16.01 -8.77
C LYS A 141 1.48 -16.33 -7.32
N PRO A 142 1.41 -15.33 -6.44
CA PRO A 142 1.01 -15.54 -5.05
C PRO A 142 -0.36 -16.21 -4.95
N LEU A 143 -0.46 -17.27 -4.14
CA LEU A 143 -1.74 -17.92 -3.82
C LEU A 143 -2.58 -17.03 -2.91
N ASP A 144 -1.95 -16.29 -2.01
CA ASP A 144 -2.56 -15.33 -1.12
C ASP A 144 -2.20 -13.91 -1.56
N VAL A 145 -3.01 -13.38 -2.47
CA VAL A 145 -2.82 -12.03 -3.03
C VAL A 145 -2.92 -10.95 -1.95
N GLY A 146 -3.83 -11.13 -0.99
CA GLY A 146 -3.99 -10.16 0.10
C GLY A 146 -2.75 -10.06 0.98
N MET A 147 -2.16 -11.21 1.33
CA MET A 147 -0.92 -11.26 2.09
C MET A 147 0.25 -10.65 1.31
N ASP A 148 0.37 -10.96 0.02
CA ASP A 148 1.41 -10.40 -0.85
C ASP A 148 1.33 -8.88 -0.91
N ILE A 149 0.15 -8.33 -1.16
CA ILE A 149 -0.09 -6.88 -1.18
C ILE A 149 0.24 -6.26 0.19
N PHE A 150 -0.19 -6.89 1.28
CA PHE A 150 0.12 -6.40 2.63
C PHE A 150 1.62 -6.35 2.91
N GLN A 151 2.36 -7.36 2.46
CA GLN A 151 3.82 -7.45 2.71
C GLN A 151 4.63 -6.43 1.93
N ARG A 152 4.24 -6.14 0.69
CA ARG A 152 4.99 -5.28 -0.24
C ARG A 152 4.41 -3.88 -0.40
N GLY A 153 3.23 -3.63 0.15
CA GLY A 153 2.49 -2.42 -0.09
C GLY A 153 2.46 -1.43 1.05
N LEU A 154 2.31 -0.18 0.68
CA LEU A 154 2.06 0.93 1.61
C LEU A 154 1.14 1.97 0.96
N CYS A 155 0.47 2.75 1.81
CA CYS A 155 -0.29 3.92 1.42
C CYS A 155 0.59 5.16 1.62
N LEU A 156 0.71 5.96 0.58
CA LEU A 156 1.43 7.23 0.59
C LEU A 156 0.57 8.35 1.19
N PRO A 157 1.18 9.42 1.72
CA PRO A 157 0.46 10.63 2.09
C PRO A 157 -0.40 11.11 0.92
N SER A 158 -1.70 11.30 1.14
CA SER A 158 -2.65 11.59 0.06
C SER A 158 -3.71 12.60 0.49
N ASP A 159 -3.40 13.52 1.41
CA ASP A 159 -4.32 14.60 1.77
C ASP A 159 -4.52 15.55 0.59
N ASN A 160 -5.76 15.91 0.28
CA ASN A 160 -6.08 16.84 -0.80
C ASN A 160 -5.63 18.28 -0.54
N LYS A 161 -5.20 18.61 0.68
CA LYS A 161 -4.57 19.89 1.03
C LYS A 161 -3.06 19.90 0.85
N MET A 162 -2.46 18.73 0.59
CA MET A 162 -1.01 18.60 0.39
C MET A 162 -0.58 19.42 -0.83
N THR A 163 0.43 20.26 -0.67
CA THR A 163 0.98 21.06 -1.76
C THR A 163 1.81 20.20 -2.72
N VAL A 164 2.12 20.74 -3.89
CA VAL A 164 2.98 20.07 -4.87
C VAL A 164 4.36 19.85 -4.30
N GLU A 165 4.92 20.85 -3.63
CA GLU A 165 6.25 20.82 -3.02
C GLU A 165 6.36 19.76 -1.90
N GLU A 166 5.31 19.65 -1.08
CA GLU A 166 5.25 18.61 -0.05
C GLU A 166 5.22 17.22 -0.68
N GLN A 167 4.47 17.04 -1.77
CA GLN A 167 4.41 15.77 -2.48
C GLN A 167 5.72 15.43 -3.20
N GLU A 168 6.37 16.40 -3.81
CA GLU A 168 7.70 16.23 -4.41
C GLU A 168 8.72 15.81 -3.35
N LYS A 169 8.63 16.38 -2.15
CA LYS A 169 9.46 15.98 -1.02
C LYS A 169 9.24 14.52 -0.61
N VAL A 170 7.99 14.07 -0.56
CA VAL A 170 7.67 12.65 -0.31
C VAL A 170 8.27 11.77 -1.41
N ILE A 171 8.19 12.16 -2.67
CA ILE A 171 8.78 11.43 -3.80
C ILE A 171 10.30 11.31 -3.65
N GLU A 172 10.98 12.40 -3.29
CA GLU A 172 12.44 12.40 -3.05
C GLU A 172 12.84 11.44 -1.90
N ILE A 173 12.11 11.48 -0.80
CA ILE A 173 12.33 10.60 0.36
C ILE A 173 12.22 9.14 -0.04
N VAL A 174 11.13 8.77 -0.72
CA VAL A 174 10.91 7.40 -1.18
C VAL A 174 12.00 6.96 -2.17
N LYS A 175 12.39 7.81 -3.12
CA LYS A 175 13.52 7.54 -4.02
C LYS A 175 14.83 7.30 -3.27
N GLY A 176 15.01 8.00 -2.15
CA GLY A 176 16.18 7.83 -1.28
C GLY A 176 16.31 6.44 -0.68
N CYS A 177 15.20 5.77 -0.41
CA CYS A 177 15.18 4.41 0.14
C CYS A 177 15.62 3.31 -0.84
N PHE A 178 15.75 3.62 -2.13
CA PHE A 178 16.21 2.68 -3.18
C PHE A 178 17.61 2.98 -3.71
N LYS A 179 18.43 3.75 -3.00
CA LYS A 179 19.80 4.08 -3.40
C LYS A 179 20.85 3.15 -2.84
#